data_ca97be86ba21647f367744af62841ba8
#
_entry.id   ca97be86ba21647f367744af62841ba8
#
_cell.length_a   1.000
_cell.length_b   1.000
_cell.length_c   1.000
_cell.angle_alpha   90.00
_cell.angle_beta   90.00
_cell.angle_gamma   90.00
#
_symmetry.space_group_name_H-M   'P 1'
#
loop_
_entity.id
_entity.type
_entity.pdbx_description
1 polymer ?
#
loop_
_entity_poly.entity_id
_entity_poly.type
_entity_poly.pdbx_seq_one_letter_code
_entity_poly.pdbx_strand_id
1 'polypeptide(L)'
;MGEARTIRKQEVAVLRHAIAAGITLIDTAEMYGDGGAEEVLGEALRGTGGERDRLFIVSKLYPWNASRHDTKVACERSLKRLGTDRIDLYLLHWRGEHSLADTVSAFEELKRDGKIRHWGVSNFDTDDMRELYAVTDGSNCATNQVYYNLARRWPEASLLPWQRERGISTMAYSPLDQGKLINRPSLASIAARLGVTPSQVALAWLMHEKDVVAIPKSSRIEGVDEILGARRVKLDVADIALLNKAFPPPKSNASMETT
;
A
#
# COMPACT_ATOMS: atom_id res chain seq x y z
N MET A 1 0.39 -2.42 -13.81
CA MET A 1 0.17 -3.83 -14.24
C MET A 1 -1.23 -3.96 -14.80
N GLY A 2 -1.44 -4.91 -15.73
CA GLY A 2 -2.75 -5.18 -16.30
C GLY A 2 -3.21 -4.25 -17.42
N GLU A 3 -2.44 -3.26 -17.81
CA GLU A 3 -2.80 -2.28 -18.86
C GLU A 3 -2.56 -2.81 -20.27
N ALA A 4 -1.50 -3.57 -20.47
CA ALA A 4 -1.11 -4.06 -21.79
C ALA A 4 -1.08 -5.60 -21.84
N ARG A 5 -1.89 -6.17 -22.75
CA ARG A 5 -1.96 -7.64 -22.94
C ARG A 5 -0.62 -8.24 -23.39
N THR A 6 0.21 -7.45 -24.09
CA THR A 6 1.52 -7.89 -24.63
C THR A 6 2.54 -8.24 -23.55
N ILE A 7 2.47 -7.58 -22.38
CA ILE A 7 3.41 -7.81 -21.26
C ILE A 7 2.80 -8.66 -20.13
N ARG A 8 1.54 -9.10 -20.26
CA ARG A 8 0.81 -9.84 -19.22
C ARG A 8 1.57 -11.07 -18.72
N LYS A 9 2.14 -11.86 -19.61
CA LYS A 9 2.95 -13.05 -19.23
C LYS A 9 4.16 -12.67 -18.39
N GLN A 10 4.82 -11.57 -18.71
CA GLN A 10 5.95 -11.04 -17.94
C GLN A 10 5.49 -10.58 -16.55
N GLU A 11 4.38 -9.86 -16.46
CA GLU A 11 3.82 -9.39 -15.19
C GLU A 11 3.44 -10.57 -14.27
N VAL A 12 2.82 -11.61 -14.82
CA VAL A 12 2.52 -12.86 -14.09
C VAL A 12 3.80 -13.53 -13.60
N ALA A 13 4.85 -13.61 -14.43
CA ALA A 13 6.14 -14.19 -14.03
C ALA A 13 6.80 -13.41 -12.90
N VAL A 14 6.77 -12.07 -12.93
CA VAL A 14 7.29 -11.20 -11.86
C VAL A 14 6.54 -11.43 -10.55
N LEU A 15 5.20 -11.52 -10.57
CA LEU A 15 4.40 -11.80 -9.37
C LEU A 15 4.69 -13.19 -8.80
N ARG A 16 4.79 -14.22 -9.64
CA ARG A 16 5.16 -15.57 -9.21
C ARG A 16 6.55 -15.61 -8.59
N HIS A 17 7.51 -14.91 -9.18
CA HIS A 17 8.86 -14.77 -8.58
C HIS A 17 8.78 -14.07 -7.21
N ALA A 18 8.05 -12.97 -7.10
CA ALA A 18 7.88 -12.25 -5.84
C ALA A 18 7.29 -13.15 -4.73
N ILE A 19 6.25 -13.92 -5.05
CA ILE A 19 5.62 -14.87 -4.13
C ILE A 19 6.62 -15.97 -3.72
N ALA A 20 7.29 -16.60 -4.68
CA ALA A 20 8.30 -17.64 -4.42
C ALA A 20 9.48 -17.12 -3.59
N ALA A 21 9.88 -15.86 -3.77
CA ALA A 21 10.93 -15.20 -3.01
C ALA A 21 10.48 -14.73 -1.59
N GLY A 22 9.22 -14.97 -1.20
CA GLY A 22 8.70 -14.75 0.15
C GLY A 22 8.01 -13.40 0.37
N ILE A 23 7.57 -12.71 -0.68
CA ILE A 23 6.64 -11.58 -0.54
C ILE A 23 5.26 -12.15 -0.25
N THR A 24 4.67 -11.72 0.86
CA THR A 24 3.35 -12.18 1.31
C THR A 24 2.26 -11.13 1.16
N LEU A 25 2.58 -9.82 1.19
CA LEU A 25 1.61 -8.75 0.98
C LEU A 25 1.66 -8.28 -0.47
N ILE A 26 0.50 -8.30 -1.14
CA ILE A 26 0.35 -7.84 -2.53
C ILE A 26 -0.78 -6.82 -2.58
N ASP A 27 -0.44 -5.60 -3.03
CA ASP A 27 -1.38 -4.49 -3.17
C ASP A 27 -1.81 -4.33 -4.63
N THR A 28 -3.12 -4.27 -4.84
CA THR A 28 -3.77 -4.01 -6.13
C THR A 28 -4.99 -3.10 -5.95
N ALA A 29 -5.73 -2.84 -7.01
CA ALA A 29 -6.99 -2.09 -6.97
C ALA A 29 -7.82 -2.37 -8.24
N GLU A 30 -9.16 -2.19 -8.17
CA GLU A 30 -10.00 -2.21 -9.37
C GLU A 30 -9.64 -1.10 -10.37
N MET A 31 -9.04 0.00 -9.91
CA MET A 31 -8.54 1.09 -10.74
C MET A 31 -7.37 0.69 -11.64
N TYR A 32 -6.51 -0.22 -11.20
CA TYR A 32 -5.25 -0.49 -11.90
C TYR A 32 -5.49 -1.29 -13.17
N GLY A 33 -5.32 -0.63 -14.33
CA GLY A 33 -5.61 -1.21 -15.64
C GLY A 33 -7.07 -1.63 -15.80
N ASP A 34 -8.00 -0.89 -15.19
CA ASP A 34 -9.44 -1.19 -15.20
C ASP A 34 -9.76 -2.64 -14.76
N GLY A 35 -9.17 -3.04 -13.63
CA GLY A 35 -9.27 -4.40 -13.09
C GLY A 35 -8.22 -5.38 -13.66
N GLY A 36 -7.49 -4.99 -14.69
CA GLY A 36 -6.47 -5.84 -15.31
C GLY A 36 -5.36 -6.27 -14.35
N ALA A 37 -4.98 -5.42 -13.37
CA ALA A 37 -3.99 -5.79 -12.37
C ALA A 37 -4.50 -6.91 -11.42
N GLU A 38 -5.77 -6.87 -11.05
CA GLU A 38 -6.40 -7.95 -10.27
C GLU A 38 -6.46 -9.26 -11.08
N GLU A 39 -6.75 -9.19 -12.39
CA GLU A 39 -6.72 -10.37 -13.27
C GLU A 39 -5.32 -10.96 -13.41
N VAL A 40 -4.27 -10.12 -13.54
CA VAL A 40 -2.87 -10.56 -13.59
C VAL A 40 -2.50 -11.28 -12.29
N LEU A 41 -2.89 -10.74 -11.14
CA LEU A 41 -2.69 -11.40 -9.86
C LEU A 41 -3.45 -12.73 -9.78
N GLY A 42 -4.72 -12.76 -10.17
CA GLY A 42 -5.52 -13.98 -10.22
C GLY A 42 -4.90 -15.06 -11.12
N GLU A 43 -4.28 -14.66 -12.25
CA GLU A 43 -3.53 -15.58 -13.12
C GLU A 43 -2.23 -16.06 -12.47
N ALA A 44 -1.55 -15.20 -11.72
CA ALA A 44 -0.34 -15.59 -10.99
C ALA A 44 -0.65 -16.63 -9.90
N LEU A 45 -1.81 -16.54 -9.26
CA LEU A 45 -2.25 -17.46 -8.20
C LEU A 45 -2.74 -18.82 -8.71
N ARG A 46 -3.21 -18.90 -9.97
CA ARG A 46 -3.69 -20.16 -10.53
C ARG A 46 -2.59 -21.21 -10.62
N GLY A 47 -2.85 -22.39 -10.09
CA GLY A 47 -1.93 -23.52 -10.13
C GLY A 47 -0.79 -23.48 -9.09
N THR A 48 -0.82 -22.55 -8.16
CA THR A 48 0.21 -22.41 -7.11
C THR A 48 -0.06 -23.25 -5.83
N GLY A 49 -1.09 -24.11 -5.84
CA GLY A 49 -1.28 -25.15 -4.83
C GLY A 49 -1.25 -24.71 -3.35
N GLY A 50 -2.09 -23.73 -2.97
CA GLY A 50 -2.19 -23.28 -1.57
C GLY A 50 -1.46 -21.97 -1.25
N GLU A 51 -0.79 -21.35 -2.21
CA GLU A 51 -0.12 -20.05 -2.01
C GLU A 51 -1.10 -18.94 -1.57
N ARG A 52 -2.39 -19.03 -1.96
CA ARG A 52 -3.42 -18.03 -1.56
C ARG A 52 -3.50 -17.86 -0.05
N ASP A 53 -3.41 -18.94 0.72
CA ASP A 53 -3.53 -18.87 2.19
C ASP A 53 -2.33 -18.23 2.88
N ARG A 54 -1.18 -18.18 2.22
CA ARG A 54 0.03 -17.53 2.70
C ARG A 54 0.07 -16.05 2.36
N LEU A 55 -0.80 -15.59 1.46
CA LEU A 55 -0.80 -14.23 0.97
C LEU A 55 -1.80 -13.35 1.71
N PHE A 56 -1.41 -12.11 1.88
CA PHE A 56 -2.25 -11.00 2.33
C PHE A 56 -2.53 -10.09 1.13
N ILE A 57 -3.70 -10.26 0.52
CA ILE A 57 -4.10 -9.52 -0.68
C ILE A 57 -4.86 -8.27 -0.27
N VAL A 58 -4.38 -7.13 -0.78
CA VAL A 58 -5.04 -5.83 -0.63
C VAL A 58 -5.65 -5.44 -1.96
N SER A 59 -6.91 -5.03 -1.98
CA SER A 59 -7.52 -4.37 -3.12
C SER A 59 -8.33 -3.16 -2.68
N LYS A 60 -8.77 -2.34 -3.64
CA LYS A 60 -9.40 -1.05 -3.36
C LYS A 60 -10.58 -0.83 -4.31
N LEU A 61 -11.66 -0.22 -3.79
CA LEU A 61 -12.77 0.23 -4.61
C LEU A 61 -12.66 1.72 -4.92
N TYR A 62 -13.21 2.12 -6.06
CA TYR A 62 -13.37 3.52 -6.41
C TYR A 62 -14.36 4.23 -5.48
N PRO A 63 -14.16 5.51 -5.16
CA PRO A 63 -15.05 6.25 -4.27
C PRO A 63 -16.49 6.40 -4.82
N TRP A 64 -16.70 6.38 -6.13
CA TRP A 64 -18.04 6.38 -6.71
C TRP A 64 -18.78 5.03 -6.59
N ASN A 65 -18.08 3.96 -6.22
CA ASN A 65 -18.66 2.67 -5.85
C ASN A 65 -18.87 2.54 -4.33
N ALA A 66 -18.70 3.62 -3.54
CA ALA A 66 -18.69 3.57 -2.09
C ALA A 66 -20.08 3.67 -1.43
N SER A 67 -21.17 3.56 -2.20
CA SER A 67 -22.50 3.38 -1.62
C SER A 67 -22.61 2.01 -0.93
N ARG A 68 -23.57 1.85 0.00
CA ARG A 68 -23.76 0.57 0.70
C ARG A 68 -24.02 -0.61 -0.24
N HIS A 69 -24.71 -0.39 -1.36
CA HIS A 69 -24.98 -1.42 -2.36
C HIS A 69 -23.76 -1.66 -3.26
N ASP A 70 -23.21 -0.58 -3.85
CA ASP A 70 -22.20 -0.69 -4.89
C ASP A 70 -20.84 -1.16 -4.34
N THR A 71 -20.52 -0.89 -3.08
CA THR A 71 -19.35 -1.44 -2.38
C THR A 71 -19.33 -2.96 -2.44
N LYS A 72 -20.49 -3.61 -2.21
CA LYS A 72 -20.60 -5.07 -2.26
C LYS A 72 -20.45 -5.58 -3.68
N VAL A 73 -21.09 -4.93 -4.64
CA VAL A 73 -20.98 -5.26 -6.07
C VAL A 73 -19.53 -5.11 -6.57
N ALA A 74 -18.83 -4.03 -6.17
CA ALA A 74 -17.43 -3.81 -6.51
C ALA A 74 -16.53 -4.90 -5.91
N CYS A 75 -16.75 -5.28 -4.66
CA CYS A 75 -16.01 -6.36 -4.01
C CYS A 75 -16.18 -7.70 -4.75
N GLU A 76 -17.39 -8.08 -5.12
CA GLU A 76 -17.65 -9.31 -5.88
C GLU A 76 -16.97 -9.30 -7.26
N ARG A 77 -16.93 -8.14 -7.94
CA ARG A 77 -16.16 -8.00 -9.19
C ARG A 77 -14.67 -8.21 -8.97
N SER A 78 -14.11 -7.63 -7.90
CA SER A 78 -12.70 -7.81 -7.52
C SER A 78 -12.37 -9.27 -7.19
N LEU A 79 -13.21 -9.93 -6.38
CA LEU A 79 -13.07 -11.37 -6.06
C LEU A 79 -13.07 -12.24 -7.32
N LYS A 80 -13.97 -11.94 -8.27
CA LYS A 80 -14.03 -12.67 -9.55
C LYS A 80 -12.76 -12.49 -10.39
N ARG A 81 -12.21 -11.26 -10.50
CA ARG A 81 -10.96 -10.99 -11.23
C ARG A 81 -9.75 -11.65 -10.56
N LEU A 82 -9.69 -11.59 -9.24
CA LEU A 82 -8.65 -12.23 -8.43
C LEU A 82 -8.76 -13.77 -8.43
N GLY A 83 -9.94 -14.33 -8.72
CA GLY A 83 -10.18 -15.77 -8.69
C GLY A 83 -10.07 -16.36 -7.28
N THR A 84 -10.51 -15.61 -6.26
CA THR A 84 -10.47 -16.00 -4.84
C THR A 84 -11.81 -15.72 -4.17
N ASP A 85 -12.06 -16.39 -3.05
CA ASP A 85 -13.27 -16.24 -2.25
C ASP A 85 -13.20 -15.09 -1.24
N ARG A 86 -12.00 -14.54 -0.99
CA ARG A 86 -11.79 -13.46 -0.02
C ARG A 86 -10.66 -12.50 -0.42
N ILE A 87 -10.78 -11.26 0.03
CA ILE A 87 -9.71 -10.26 0.06
C ILE A 87 -9.29 -10.08 1.51
N ASP A 88 -7.98 -10.00 1.80
CA ASP A 88 -7.52 -9.87 3.19
C ASP A 88 -7.70 -8.44 3.72
N LEU A 89 -7.53 -7.43 2.85
CA LEU A 89 -7.76 -6.03 3.21
C LEU A 89 -8.40 -5.28 2.02
N TYR A 90 -9.57 -4.70 2.24
CA TYR A 90 -10.29 -3.96 1.21
C TYR A 90 -10.39 -2.49 1.57
N LEU A 91 -9.93 -1.60 0.68
CA LEU A 91 -9.79 -0.18 0.97
C LEU A 91 -10.77 0.68 0.16
N LEU A 92 -11.27 1.75 0.76
CA LEU A 92 -11.77 2.90 0.00
C LEU A 92 -10.56 3.66 -0.57
N HIS A 93 -10.45 3.80 -1.90
CA HIS A 93 -9.23 4.27 -2.57
C HIS A 93 -8.91 5.76 -2.29
N TRP A 94 -9.93 6.60 -2.09
CA TRP A 94 -9.87 7.97 -1.57
C TRP A 94 -11.25 8.44 -1.13
N ARG A 95 -11.30 9.52 -0.39
CA ARG A 95 -12.55 10.14 0.09
C ARG A 95 -13.38 10.62 -1.10
N GLY A 96 -14.58 10.08 -1.24
CA GLY A 96 -15.55 10.46 -2.25
C GLY A 96 -16.77 11.20 -1.65
N GLU A 97 -17.84 11.28 -2.42
CA GLU A 97 -19.06 11.99 -2.03
C GLU A 97 -20.05 11.12 -1.23
N HIS A 98 -19.88 9.78 -1.25
CA HIS A 98 -20.72 8.89 -0.48
C HIS A 98 -20.50 9.05 1.03
N SER A 99 -21.58 8.82 1.79
CA SER A 99 -21.52 8.78 3.25
C SER A 99 -20.53 7.73 3.74
N LEU A 100 -19.61 8.10 4.64
CA LEU A 100 -18.70 7.14 5.27
C LEU A 100 -19.49 6.08 6.06
N ALA A 101 -20.63 6.42 6.64
CA ALA A 101 -21.47 5.47 7.37
C ALA A 101 -21.99 4.35 6.45
N ASP A 102 -22.36 4.66 5.20
CA ASP A 102 -22.79 3.66 4.22
C ASP A 102 -21.65 2.76 3.78
N THR A 103 -20.47 3.34 3.51
CA THR A 103 -19.28 2.60 3.13
C THR A 103 -18.81 1.66 4.26
N VAL A 104 -18.75 2.16 5.50
CA VAL A 104 -18.36 1.36 6.68
C VAL A 104 -19.37 0.24 6.92
N SER A 105 -20.69 0.53 6.85
CA SER A 105 -21.71 -0.51 6.96
C SER A 105 -21.53 -1.63 5.92
N ALA A 106 -21.21 -1.27 4.68
CA ALA A 106 -20.97 -2.25 3.63
C ALA A 106 -19.70 -3.09 3.90
N PHE A 107 -18.62 -2.46 4.38
CA PHE A 107 -17.39 -3.18 4.75
C PHE A 107 -17.64 -4.15 5.91
N GLU A 108 -18.38 -3.76 6.94
CA GLU A 108 -18.70 -4.65 8.05
C GLU A 108 -19.64 -5.81 7.63
N GLU A 109 -20.55 -5.56 6.66
CA GLU A 109 -21.34 -6.64 6.05
C GLU A 109 -20.44 -7.62 5.28
N LEU A 110 -19.55 -7.13 4.40
CA LEU A 110 -18.60 -7.96 3.65
C LEU A 110 -17.67 -8.77 4.57
N LYS A 111 -17.25 -8.17 5.68
CA LYS A 111 -16.42 -8.85 6.69
C LYS A 111 -17.20 -9.97 7.40
N ARG A 112 -18.44 -9.74 7.76
CA ARG A 112 -19.35 -10.73 8.35
C ARG A 112 -19.64 -11.89 7.40
N ASP A 113 -19.78 -11.58 6.10
CA ASP A 113 -20.00 -12.54 5.03
C ASP A 113 -18.72 -13.30 4.63
N GLY A 114 -17.58 -13.00 5.25
CA GLY A 114 -16.28 -13.62 4.98
C GLY A 114 -15.64 -13.23 3.65
N LYS A 115 -16.19 -12.23 2.95
CA LYS A 115 -15.66 -11.74 1.66
C LYS A 115 -14.40 -10.90 1.83
N ILE A 116 -14.26 -10.21 2.96
CA ILE A 116 -13.06 -9.50 3.35
C ILE A 116 -12.69 -9.86 4.80
N ARG A 117 -11.40 -9.81 5.13
CA ARG A 117 -10.93 -10.02 6.52
C ARG A 117 -10.86 -8.71 7.30
N HIS A 118 -10.31 -7.70 6.66
CA HIS A 118 -10.14 -6.35 7.21
C HIS A 118 -10.54 -5.33 6.14
N TRP A 119 -10.81 -4.11 6.60
CA TRP A 119 -11.01 -2.97 5.73
C TRP A 119 -10.23 -1.75 6.22
N GLY A 120 -10.06 -0.78 5.36
CA GLY A 120 -9.40 0.47 5.65
C GLY A 120 -9.68 1.52 4.58
N VAL A 121 -8.88 2.55 4.58
CA VAL A 121 -9.00 3.67 3.64
C VAL A 121 -7.66 3.98 2.98
N SER A 122 -7.68 4.85 1.99
CA SER A 122 -6.50 5.39 1.36
C SER A 122 -6.70 6.88 1.06
N ASN A 123 -5.62 7.66 1.15
CA ASN A 123 -5.65 9.10 0.92
C ASN A 123 -6.64 9.84 1.84
N PHE A 124 -6.61 9.51 3.13
CA PHE A 124 -7.31 10.22 4.18
C PHE A 124 -6.30 11.02 4.99
N ASP A 125 -6.56 12.30 5.21
CA ASP A 125 -5.81 13.10 6.16
C ASP A 125 -6.29 12.89 7.59
N THR A 126 -5.78 13.68 8.54
CA THR A 126 -6.15 13.52 9.96
C THR A 126 -7.62 13.87 10.22
N ASP A 127 -8.17 14.84 9.49
CA ASP A 127 -9.56 15.27 9.68
C ASP A 127 -10.52 14.26 9.03
N ASP A 128 -10.19 13.72 7.85
CA ASP A 128 -10.90 12.61 7.23
C ASP A 128 -10.94 11.38 8.16
N MET A 129 -9.81 11.07 8.80
CA MET A 129 -9.74 9.96 9.74
C MET A 129 -10.57 10.21 11.01
N ARG A 130 -10.66 11.44 11.48
CA ARG A 130 -11.55 11.82 12.60
C ARG A 130 -13.02 11.68 12.20
N GLU A 131 -13.39 12.11 10.99
CA GLU A 131 -14.74 11.92 10.46
C GLU A 131 -15.09 10.43 10.37
N LEU A 132 -14.18 9.60 9.84
CA LEU A 132 -14.35 8.16 9.78
C LEU A 132 -14.57 7.53 11.15
N TYR A 133 -13.79 7.94 12.15
CA TYR A 133 -13.91 7.42 13.52
C TYR A 133 -15.18 7.86 14.25
N ALA A 134 -15.84 8.91 13.78
CA ALA A 134 -17.10 9.38 14.35
C ALA A 134 -18.32 8.57 13.89
N VAL A 135 -18.20 7.77 12.83
CA VAL A 135 -19.29 6.90 12.39
C VAL A 135 -19.26 5.56 13.14
N THR A 136 -20.42 4.91 13.23
CA THR A 136 -20.55 3.58 13.86
C THR A 136 -19.59 2.59 13.17
N ASP A 137 -18.86 1.81 13.96
CA ASP A 137 -17.84 0.85 13.51
C ASP A 137 -16.64 1.45 12.76
N GLY A 138 -16.56 2.78 12.62
CA GLY A 138 -15.43 3.48 11.98
C GLY A 138 -14.08 3.19 12.64
N SER A 139 -14.06 2.90 13.95
CA SER A 139 -12.86 2.49 14.69
C SER A 139 -12.31 1.11 14.31
N ASN A 140 -13.04 0.31 13.51
CA ASN A 140 -12.57 -0.97 12.99
C ASN A 140 -11.64 -0.83 11.77
N CYS A 141 -11.37 0.41 11.33
CA CYS A 141 -10.43 0.72 10.26
C CYS A 141 -9.03 0.21 10.61
N ALA A 142 -8.51 -0.73 9.82
CA ALA A 142 -7.23 -1.39 10.10
C ALA A 142 -6.02 -0.60 9.60
N THR A 143 -6.18 0.20 8.55
CA THR A 143 -5.08 0.93 7.93
C THR A 143 -5.56 2.13 7.12
N ASN A 144 -4.63 3.07 6.93
CA ASN A 144 -4.75 4.14 5.94
C ASN A 144 -3.54 4.07 5.00
N GLN A 145 -3.79 3.95 3.70
CA GLN A 145 -2.74 3.91 2.69
C GLN A 145 -2.50 5.31 2.12
N VAL A 146 -1.29 5.87 2.29
CA VAL A 146 -0.98 7.25 1.94
C VAL A 146 0.32 7.41 1.16
N TYR A 147 0.46 8.52 0.45
CA TYR A 147 1.70 8.92 -0.21
C TYR A 147 2.76 9.29 0.84
N TYR A 148 3.66 8.36 1.10
CA TYR A 148 4.67 8.57 2.13
C TYR A 148 6.02 8.00 1.70
N ASN A 149 7.03 8.85 1.71
CA ASN A 149 8.43 8.50 1.45
C ASN A 149 9.34 9.63 1.95
N LEU A 150 10.65 9.50 1.78
CA LEU A 150 11.65 10.50 2.22
C LEU A 150 11.38 11.92 1.73
N ALA A 151 10.84 12.11 0.52
CA ALA A 151 10.53 13.43 -0.04
C ALA A 151 9.10 13.90 0.29
N ARG A 152 8.23 13.01 0.74
CA ARG A 152 6.81 13.22 1.01
C ARG A 152 6.49 12.81 2.43
N ARG A 153 6.86 13.67 3.37
CA ARG A 153 6.81 13.41 4.81
C ARG A 153 5.60 14.04 5.52
N TRP A 154 4.65 14.58 4.75
CA TRP A 154 3.46 15.24 5.30
C TRP A 154 2.71 14.41 6.37
N PRO A 155 2.63 13.05 6.30
CA PRO A 155 1.89 12.29 7.30
C PRO A 155 2.49 12.38 8.71
N GLU A 156 3.79 12.68 8.81
CA GLU A 156 4.48 12.81 10.10
C GLU A 156 3.99 14.01 10.93
N ALA A 157 3.40 15.02 10.30
CA ALA A 157 2.96 16.24 10.98
C ALA A 157 1.83 15.96 12.00
N SER A 158 0.85 15.15 11.63
CA SER A 158 -0.32 14.87 12.47
C SER A 158 -0.88 13.47 12.29
N LEU A 159 -0.87 12.94 11.07
CA LEU A 159 -1.56 11.69 10.73
C LEU A 159 -0.91 10.48 11.41
N LEU A 160 0.40 10.29 11.26
CA LEU A 160 1.10 9.14 11.87
C LEU A 160 0.98 9.13 13.41
N PRO A 161 1.20 10.26 14.13
CA PRO A 161 0.96 10.31 15.57
C PRO A 161 -0.47 9.90 15.95
N TRP A 162 -1.46 10.46 15.23
CA TRP A 162 -2.88 10.20 15.50
C TRP A 162 -3.25 8.72 15.28
N GLN A 163 -2.72 8.11 14.21
CA GLN A 163 -2.93 6.69 13.89
C GLN A 163 -2.26 5.77 14.89
N ARG A 164 -1.01 6.06 15.28
CA ARG A 164 -0.25 5.28 16.29
C ARG A 164 -0.98 5.20 17.63
N GLU A 165 -1.55 6.30 18.10
CA GLU A 165 -2.34 6.33 19.35
C GLU A 165 -3.55 5.38 19.30
N ARG A 166 -4.02 5.02 18.10
CA ARG A 166 -5.21 4.20 17.86
C ARG A 166 -4.91 2.81 17.33
N GLY A 167 -3.64 2.47 17.19
CA GLY A 167 -3.21 1.17 16.67
C GLY A 167 -3.52 0.96 15.19
N ILE A 168 -3.67 2.05 14.40
CA ILE A 168 -3.90 1.99 12.97
C ILE A 168 -2.56 1.96 12.24
N SER A 169 -2.35 0.94 11.40
CA SER A 169 -1.16 0.87 10.56
C SER A 169 -1.20 1.87 9.39
N THR A 170 -0.04 2.23 8.88
CA THR A 170 0.10 3.05 7.68
C THR A 170 0.69 2.23 6.54
N MET A 171 0.05 2.20 5.37
CA MET A 171 0.66 1.68 4.16
C MET A 171 1.21 2.85 3.33
N ALA A 172 2.50 2.79 2.99
CA ALA A 172 3.20 3.84 2.27
C ALA A 172 3.29 3.51 0.79
N TYR A 173 2.44 4.15 -0.04
CA TYR A 173 2.53 3.99 -1.49
C TYR A 173 3.56 4.96 -2.11
N SER A 174 4.02 4.64 -3.32
CA SER A 174 5.10 5.36 -4.02
C SER A 174 6.35 5.59 -3.13
N PRO A 175 6.87 4.56 -2.46
CA PRO A 175 7.96 4.68 -1.47
C PRO A 175 9.27 5.19 -2.07
N LEU A 176 9.44 5.15 -3.38
CA LEU A 176 10.59 5.66 -4.13
C LEU A 176 10.28 6.95 -4.91
N ASP A 177 9.18 7.63 -4.61
CA ASP A 177 8.72 8.85 -5.31
C ASP A 177 8.72 8.68 -6.84
N GLN A 178 8.17 7.56 -7.34
CA GLN A 178 8.15 7.20 -8.76
C GLN A 178 9.56 7.18 -9.40
N GLY A 179 10.59 6.82 -8.61
CA GLY A 179 11.98 6.77 -9.05
C GLY A 179 12.76 8.10 -8.90
N LYS A 180 12.12 9.19 -8.48
CA LYS A 180 12.81 10.50 -8.31
C LYS A 180 13.82 10.50 -7.17
N LEU A 181 13.65 9.62 -6.17
CA LEU A 181 14.55 9.53 -5.01
C LEU A 181 15.90 8.89 -5.34
N ILE A 182 15.98 7.98 -6.30
CA ILE A 182 17.17 7.17 -6.55
C ILE A 182 18.41 7.99 -6.96
N ASN A 183 18.20 9.17 -7.53
CA ASN A 183 19.28 10.06 -7.97
C ASN A 183 19.70 11.11 -6.92
N ARG A 184 19.22 10.99 -5.69
CA ARG A 184 19.56 11.96 -4.62
C ARG A 184 20.96 11.69 -4.04
N PRO A 185 21.86 12.70 -3.97
CA PRO A 185 23.24 12.50 -3.51
C PRO A 185 23.34 11.92 -2.10
N SER A 186 22.45 12.28 -1.19
CA SER A 186 22.41 11.75 0.18
C SER A 186 22.15 10.24 0.20
N LEU A 187 21.24 9.73 -0.64
CA LEU A 187 20.98 8.29 -0.78
C LEU A 187 22.17 7.58 -1.42
N ALA A 188 22.76 8.17 -2.48
CA ALA A 188 23.90 7.60 -3.16
C ALA A 188 25.14 7.45 -2.24
N SER A 189 25.38 8.44 -1.37
CA SER A 189 26.48 8.40 -0.40
C SER A 189 26.34 7.26 0.61
N ILE A 190 25.15 7.09 1.19
CA ILE A 190 24.88 5.99 2.13
C ILE A 190 24.95 4.64 1.41
N ALA A 191 24.35 4.54 0.22
CA ALA A 191 24.33 3.34 -0.59
C ALA A 191 25.75 2.85 -0.93
N ALA A 192 26.64 3.76 -1.34
CA ALA A 192 28.05 3.45 -1.63
C ALA A 192 28.78 2.93 -0.38
N ARG A 193 28.58 3.55 0.78
CA ARG A 193 29.18 3.12 2.05
C ARG A 193 28.71 1.73 2.49
N LEU A 194 27.42 1.44 2.30
CA LEU A 194 26.81 0.17 2.73
C LEU A 194 26.88 -0.94 1.68
N GLY A 195 27.36 -0.65 0.46
CA GLY A 195 27.40 -1.62 -0.65
C GLY A 195 26.01 -2.04 -1.14
N VAL A 196 25.04 -1.13 -1.11
CA VAL A 196 23.65 -1.35 -1.51
C VAL A 196 23.21 -0.31 -2.54
N THR A 197 21.94 -0.37 -2.99
CA THR A 197 21.38 0.63 -3.91
C THR A 197 20.70 1.80 -3.17
N PRO A 198 20.59 2.98 -3.80
CA PRO A 198 19.79 4.09 -3.27
C PRO A 198 18.34 3.73 -2.97
N SER A 199 17.72 2.89 -3.82
CA SER A 199 16.36 2.37 -3.60
C SER A 199 16.27 1.58 -2.30
N GLN A 200 17.27 0.73 -2.03
CA GLN A 200 17.32 -0.07 -0.81
C GLN A 200 17.48 0.81 0.44
N VAL A 201 18.28 1.89 0.36
CA VAL A 201 18.40 2.87 1.46
C VAL A 201 17.06 3.56 1.73
N ALA A 202 16.36 4.03 0.67
CA ALA A 202 15.07 4.70 0.83
C ALA A 202 13.98 3.77 1.41
N LEU A 203 13.93 2.51 0.97
CA LEU A 203 13.01 1.51 1.52
C LEU A 203 13.37 1.14 2.97
N ALA A 204 14.65 1.00 3.29
CA ALA A 204 15.11 0.71 4.65
C ALA A 204 14.72 1.83 5.63
N TRP A 205 14.81 3.09 5.19
CA TRP A 205 14.37 4.23 5.99
C TRP A 205 12.87 4.13 6.30
N LEU A 206 12.02 3.84 5.31
CA LEU A 206 10.59 3.67 5.51
C LEU A 206 10.26 2.50 6.45
N MET A 207 10.97 1.38 6.33
CA MET A 207 10.81 0.21 7.20
C MET A 207 11.35 0.43 8.62
N HIS A 208 12.13 1.49 8.86
CA HIS A 208 12.56 1.89 10.19
C HIS A 208 11.43 2.58 10.98
N GLU A 209 10.48 3.19 10.28
CA GLU A 209 9.30 3.80 10.90
C GLU A 209 8.35 2.73 11.43
N LYS A 210 8.00 2.84 12.72
CA LYS A 210 7.07 1.91 13.36
C LYS A 210 5.69 2.02 12.71
N ASP A 211 5.03 0.87 12.58
CA ASP A 211 3.65 0.76 12.07
C ASP A 211 3.48 1.21 10.62
N VAL A 212 4.58 1.28 9.85
CA VAL A 212 4.59 1.62 8.43
C VAL A 212 4.95 0.40 7.58
N VAL A 213 4.14 0.12 6.58
CA VAL A 213 4.35 -0.93 5.57
C VAL A 213 4.60 -0.27 4.21
N ALA A 214 5.82 -0.40 3.69
CA ALA A 214 6.13 0.08 2.34
C ALA A 214 5.59 -0.87 1.27
N ILE A 215 4.94 -0.31 0.23
CA ILE A 215 4.40 -1.08 -0.90
C ILE A 215 5.07 -0.67 -2.23
N PRO A 216 6.35 -1.03 -2.43
CA PRO A 216 7.06 -0.76 -3.67
C PRO A 216 6.52 -1.60 -4.82
N LYS A 217 6.57 -1.05 -6.05
CA LYS A 217 6.22 -1.77 -7.28
C LYS A 217 7.46 -2.03 -8.12
N SER A 218 7.56 -3.24 -8.68
CA SER A 218 8.49 -3.56 -9.77
C SER A 218 7.78 -4.30 -10.90
N SER A 219 8.21 -4.06 -12.13
CA SER A 219 7.80 -4.81 -13.32
C SER A 219 8.91 -5.76 -13.83
N ARG A 220 10.01 -5.90 -13.06
CA ARG A 220 11.17 -6.72 -13.37
C ARG A 220 11.56 -7.59 -12.19
N ILE A 221 12.07 -8.78 -12.46
CA ILE A 221 12.54 -9.75 -11.45
C ILE A 221 13.66 -9.14 -10.60
N GLU A 222 14.65 -8.51 -11.25
CA GLU A 222 15.79 -7.88 -10.56
C GLU A 222 15.32 -6.77 -9.60
N GLY A 223 14.25 -6.06 -9.95
CA GLY A 223 13.66 -5.05 -9.07
C GLY A 223 12.93 -5.66 -7.86
N VAL A 224 12.36 -6.86 -7.99
CA VAL A 224 11.81 -7.60 -6.85
C VAL A 224 12.94 -8.03 -5.90
N ASP A 225 14.04 -8.54 -6.43
CA ASP A 225 15.21 -8.95 -5.64
C ASP A 225 15.85 -7.75 -4.93
N GLU A 226 15.90 -6.59 -5.60
CA GLU A 226 16.34 -5.32 -5.01
C GLU A 226 15.45 -4.91 -3.83
N ILE A 227 14.12 -4.96 -3.99
CA ILE A 227 13.15 -4.67 -2.92
C ILE A 227 13.36 -5.60 -1.73
N LEU A 228 13.50 -6.89 -1.96
CA LEU A 228 13.76 -7.87 -0.91
C LEU A 228 15.10 -7.62 -0.19
N GLY A 229 16.11 -7.18 -0.93
CA GLY A 229 17.43 -6.81 -0.39
C GLY A 229 17.34 -5.68 0.63
N ALA A 230 16.40 -4.75 0.48
CA ALA A 230 16.22 -3.62 1.39
C ALA A 230 15.95 -4.05 2.85
N ARG A 231 15.35 -5.22 3.06
CA ARG A 231 15.06 -5.78 4.40
C ARG A 231 16.33 -6.07 5.23
N ARG A 232 17.49 -6.19 4.57
CA ARG A 232 18.77 -6.47 5.23
C ARG A 232 19.58 -5.21 5.50
N VAL A 233 19.19 -4.08 4.95
CA VAL A 233 19.89 -2.80 5.13
C VAL A 233 19.63 -2.29 6.54
N LYS A 234 20.70 -1.99 7.25
CA LYS A 234 20.66 -1.39 8.60
C LYS A 234 21.22 0.02 8.53
N LEU A 235 20.34 0.99 8.70
CA LEU A 235 20.72 2.40 8.81
C LEU A 235 21.09 2.71 10.25
N ASP A 236 22.24 3.34 10.45
CA ASP A 236 22.66 3.82 11.76
C ASP A 236 22.12 5.23 12.06
N VAL A 237 22.40 5.74 13.26
CA VAL A 237 21.96 7.07 13.69
C VAL A 237 22.50 8.19 12.79
N ALA A 238 23.72 8.03 12.27
CA ALA A 238 24.35 9.03 11.39
C ALA A 238 23.66 9.04 10.01
N ASP A 239 23.28 7.87 9.50
CA ASP A 239 22.52 7.75 8.26
C ASP A 239 21.15 8.45 8.37
N ILE A 240 20.42 8.17 9.45
CA ILE A 240 19.11 8.81 9.71
C ILE A 240 19.27 10.32 9.84
N ALA A 241 20.30 10.81 10.54
CA ALA A 241 20.57 12.23 10.66
C ALA A 241 20.89 12.89 9.31
N LEU A 242 21.68 12.22 8.45
CA LEU A 242 21.97 12.69 7.10
C LEU A 242 20.73 12.74 6.22
N LEU A 243 19.89 11.72 6.29
CA LEU A 243 18.60 11.66 5.56
C LEU A 243 17.66 12.76 6.05
N ASN A 244 17.50 12.96 7.36
CA ASN A 244 16.68 14.02 7.94
C ASN A 244 17.15 15.43 7.57
N LYS A 245 18.46 15.62 7.43
CA LYS A 245 19.04 16.88 6.93
C LYS A 245 18.71 17.11 5.46
N ALA A 246 18.78 16.07 4.64
CA ALA A 246 18.51 16.15 3.19
C ALA A 246 17.02 16.22 2.86
N PHE A 247 16.19 15.62 3.70
CA PHE A 247 14.74 15.53 3.61
C PHE A 247 14.14 15.92 4.97
N PRO A 248 14.06 17.20 5.29
CA PRO A 248 13.62 17.63 6.62
C PRO A 248 12.18 17.20 6.90
N PRO A 249 11.86 16.84 8.15
CA PRO A 249 10.49 16.54 8.54
C PRO A 249 9.58 17.74 8.27
N PRO A 250 8.29 17.51 8.06
CA PRO A 250 7.33 18.55 7.71
C PRO A 250 7.13 19.52 8.89
N LYS A 251 6.64 20.71 8.55
CA LYS A 251 6.07 21.62 9.56
C LYS A 251 4.74 21.06 10.07
N SER A 252 4.31 21.51 11.25
CA SER A 252 3.09 21.03 11.92
C SER A 252 1.79 21.21 11.10
N ASN A 253 1.79 22.06 10.09
CA ASN A 253 0.64 22.34 9.21
C ASN A 253 0.82 21.79 7.78
N ALA A 254 1.62 20.76 7.58
CA ALA A 254 1.77 20.14 6.27
C ALA A 254 0.45 19.52 5.80
N SER A 255 0.05 19.90 4.56
CA SER A 255 -1.16 19.39 3.92
C SER A 255 -0.92 18.00 3.29
N MET A 256 -1.98 17.25 3.11
CA MET A 256 -1.95 15.98 2.39
C MET A 256 -1.46 16.18 0.95
N GLU A 257 -0.56 15.29 0.54
CA GLU A 257 -0.09 15.18 -0.85
C GLU A 257 -0.57 13.83 -1.42
N THR A 258 -0.92 13.83 -2.71
CA THR A 258 -1.31 12.63 -3.48
C THR A 258 -0.57 12.59 -4.82
N THR A 259 -0.59 11.46 -5.52
CA THR A 259 -0.02 11.31 -6.88
C THR A 259 -1.08 11.47 -7.94
#